data_f1f0b18a9f74d48e71d671af2c934a0a
#
_entry.id   f1f0b18a9f74d48e71d671af2c934a0a
#
_cell.length_a   1.000
_cell.length_b   1.000
_cell.length_c   1.000
_cell.angle_alpha   90.00
_cell.angle_beta   90.00
_cell.angle_gamma   90.00
#
_symmetry.space_group_name_H-M   'P 1'
#
loop_
_entity.id
_entity.type
_entity.pdbx_description
1 polymer ?
#
loop_
_entity_poly.entity_id
_entity_poly.type
_entity_poly.pdbx_seq_one_letter_code
_entity_poly.pdbx_strand_id
1 'polypeptide(L)'
;MSRFIWVSLGLTLLATPLAAQTEIPPELEGLQEPRIIERPAERMLVVEGRGDPSVVGAQAFGFLFQLYYRIPATPKGPQQAAPRARWPVDFAQPRDQWIGLYALPVPDNVSTLPEHSPPSGMEAMLTTWEYGDVAEILHVGPYDREEPTLQRLKDFVEAEGYVLAGDHEEEYIRGPTMSDSGDPDHYLTVLRYGIERK
;
A
#
# COMPACT_ATOMS: atom_id res chain seq x y z
N MET A 1 63.97 -18.86 39.68
CA MET A 1 62.94 -19.56 38.88
C MET A 1 61.63 -18.69 38.89
N SER A 2 61.47 -17.85 37.87
CA SER A 2 60.30 -16.90 37.79
C SER A 2 59.36 -17.44 36.75
N ARG A 3 58.10 -17.75 37.14
CA ARG A 3 57.03 -18.24 36.24
C ARG A 3 56.25 -17.05 35.74
N PHE A 4 56.33 -16.75 34.44
CA PHE A 4 55.42 -15.82 33.77
C PHE A 4 54.09 -16.49 33.46
N ILE A 5 53.01 -15.93 33.98
CA ILE A 5 51.63 -16.33 33.67
C ILE A 5 51.16 -15.44 32.52
N TRP A 6 50.88 -16.04 31.36
CA TRP A 6 50.22 -15.35 30.25
C TRP A 6 48.70 -15.39 30.47
N VAL A 7 48.10 -14.23 30.66
CA VAL A 7 46.63 -14.09 30.65
C VAL A 7 46.21 -13.77 29.22
N SER A 8 45.59 -14.72 28.56
CA SER A 8 44.95 -14.49 27.25
C SER A 8 43.63 -13.78 27.43
N LEU A 9 43.56 -12.51 27.04
CA LEU A 9 42.32 -11.78 26.95
C LEU A 9 41.57 -12.21 25.68
N GLY A 10 40.59 -13.08 25.82
CA GLY A 10 39.71 -13.48 24.73
C GLY A 10 38.72 -12.34 24.41
N LEU A 11 38.94 -11.68 23.26
CA LEU A 11 38.01 -10.70 22.70
C LEU A 11 36.84 -11.46 22.08
N THR A 12 35.72 -11.58 22.80
CA THR A 12 34.48 -12.13 22.25
C THR A 12 33.81 -11.03 21.41
N LEU A 13 33.95 -11.10 20.10
CA LEU A 13 33.14 -10.29 19.18
C LEU A 13 31.68 -10.78 19.30
N LEU A 14 30.85 -9.98 19.94
CA LEU A 14 29.40 -10.11 19.84
C LEU A 14 29.00 -9.71 18.41
N ALA A 15 28.74 -10.71 17.56
CA ALA A 15 28.10 -10.47 16.26
C ALA A 15 26.67 -9.99 16.54
N THR A 16 26.41 -8.71 16.34
CA THR A 16 25.05 -8.20 16.24
C THR A 16 24.37 -8.91 15.06
N PRO A 17 23.17 -9.52 15.26
CA PRO A 17 22.45 -10.09 14.13
C PRO A 17 22.19 -8.98 13.11
N LEU A 18 22.67 -9.17 11.88
CA LEU A 18 22.28 -8.34 10.75
C LEU A 18 20.77 -8.50 10.60
N ALA A 19 20.00 -7.43 10.87
CA ALA A 19 18.57 -7.43 10.62
C ALA A 19 18.37 -7.89 9.18
N ALA A 20 17.51 -8.89 8.97
CA ALA A 20 17.19 -9.38 7.64
C ALA A 20 16.62 -8.19 6.85
N GLN A 21 17.32 -7.76 5.82
CA GLN A 21 16.83 -6.71 4.95
C GLN A 21 15.59 -7.21 4.23
N THR A 22 14.58 -6.36 4.18
CA THR A 22 13.35 -6.68 3.43
C THR A 22 13.72 -6.89 1.96
N GLU A 23 13.44 -8.07 1.44
CA GLU A 23 13.64 -8.36 0.02
C GLU A 23 12.60 -7.59 -0.79
N ILE A 24 13.08 -6.65 -1.61
CA ILE A 24 12.26 -5.86 -2.52
C ILE A 24 12.23 -6.61 -3.86
N PRO A 25 11.05 -6.95 -4.40
CA PRO A 25 10.93 -7.55 -5.71
C PRO A 25 11.58 -6.68 -6.80
N PRO A 26 12.26 -7.26 -7.80
CA PRO A 26 12.98 -6.50 -8.84
C PRO A 26 12.13 -5.46 -9.56
N GLU A 27 10.84 -5.73 -9.75
CA GLU A 27 9.87 -4.82 -10.38
C GLU A 27 9.60 -3.56 -9.53
N LEU A 28 9.89 -3.59 -8.23
CA LEU A 28 9.71 -2.46 -7.32
C LEU A 28 11.01 -1.72 -7.00
N GLU A 29 12.17 -2.23 -7.42
CA GLU A 29 13.46 -1.59 -7.12
C GLU A 29 13.52 -0.13 -7.60
N GLY A 30 12.93 0.15 -8.77
CA GLY A 30 12.84 1.50 -9.32
C GLY A 30 11.90 2.45 -8.56
N LEU A 31 11.13 1.95 -7.59
CA LEU A 31 10.22 2.74 -6.74
C LEU A 31 10.83 3.14 -5.39
N GLN A 32 12.04 2.73 -5.08
CA GLN A 32 12.72 3.18 -3.87
C GLN A 32 13.02 4.69 -3.88
N GLU A 33 13.13 5.27 -5.08
CA GLU A 33 13.11 6.71 -5.29
C GLU A 33 11.78 7.14 -5.93
N PRO A 34 11.28 8.36 -5.62
CA PRO A 34 10.03 8.84 -6.20
C PRO A 34 10.17 9.02 -7.72
N ARG A 35 9.09 8.76 -8.45
CA ARG A 35 9.04 8.96 -9.90
C ARG A 35 7.68 9.47 -10.34
N ILE A 36 7.64 10.06 -11.54
CA ILE A 36 6.40 10.44 -12.23
C ILE A 36 6.19 9.49 -13.40
N ILE A 37 4.97 8.98 -13.53
CA ILE A 37 4.54 8.17 -14.66
C ILE A 37 3.14 8.58 -15.10
N GLU A 38 2.80 8.32 -16.37
CA GLU A 38 1.43 8.37 -16.86
C GLU A 38 0.77 6.99 -16.63
N ARG A 39 -0.42 6.99 -16.04
CA ARG A 39 -1.23 5.77 -15.86
C ARG A 39 -2.54 5.89 -16.62
N PRO A 40 -2.98 4.80 -17.29
CA PRO A 40 -4.30 4.75 -17.90
C PRO A 40 -5.39 4.69 -16.82
N ALA A 41 -6.62 5.04 -17.24
CA ALA A 41 -7.79 4.75 -16.44
C ALA A 41 -7.95 3.23 -16.23
N GLU A 42 -8.43 2.84 -15.05
CA GLU A 42 -8.66 1.44 -14.70
C GLU A 42 -10.09 1.21 -14.18
N ARG A 43 -10.71 0.14 -14.65
CA ARG A 43 -12.01 -0.31 -14.14
C ARG A 43 -11.80 -0.96 -12.78
N MET A 44 -12.53 -0.50 -11.75
CA MET A 44 -12.36 -0.91 -10.37
C MET A 44 -13.66 -1.48 -9.78
N LEU A 45 -13.52 -2.57 -9.03
CA LEU A 45 -14.46 -2.94 -7.99
C LEU A 45 -14.05 -2.20 -6.73
N VAL A 46 -14.94 -1.40 -6.16
CA VAL A 46 -14.67 -0.58 -4.97
C VAL A 46 -15.65 -0.94 -3.87
N VAL A 47 -15.16 -1.00 -2.65
CA VAL A 47 -15.95 -1.01 -1.41
C VAL A 47 -15.64 0.28 -0.66
N GLU A 48 -16.65 1.14 -0.50
CA GLU A 48 -16.56 2.30 0.40
C GLU A 48 -16.79 1.83 1.84
N GLY A 49 -15.91 2.23 2.74
CA GLY A 49 -16.03 2.00 4.17
C GLY A 49 -15.82 3.32 4.93
N ARG A 50 -16.62 3.54 6.00
CA ARG A 50 -16.56 4.75 6.81
C ARG A 50 -16.16 4.42 8.23
N GLY A 51 -15.18 5.15 8.76
CA GLY A 51 -14.65 5.01 10.10
C GLY A 51 -13.14 4.83 10.14
N ASP A 52 -12.59 4.53 11.31
CA ASP A 52 -11.16 4.32 11.49
C ASP A 52 -10.68 3.12 10.65
N PRO A 53 -9.72 3.31 9.71
CA PRO A 53 -9.20 2.23 8.88
C PRO A 53 -8.67 1.02 9.65
N SER A 54 -8.14 1.23 10.85
CA SER A 54 -7.67 0.13 11.71
C SER A 54 -8.80 -0.78 12.21
N VAL A 55 -10.03 -0.26 12.20
CA VAL A 55 -11.24 -1.00 12.61
C VAL A 55 -11.99 -1.53 11.40
N VAL A 56 -12.24 -0.68 10.39
CA VAL A 56 -13.11 -1.03 9.26
C VAL A 56 -12.36 -1.69 8.10
N GLY A 57 -11.05 -1.48 7.98
CA GLY A 57 -10.26 -1.89 6.82
C GLY A 57 -10.29 -3.40 6.57
N ALA A 58 -10.10 -4.21 7.61
CA ALA A 58 -10.14 -5.67 7.48
C ALA A 58 -11.51 -6.17 6.99
N GLN A 59 -12.62 -5.58 7.45
CA GLN A 59 -13.96 -5.93 7.01
C GLN A 59 -14.21 -5.49 5.57
N ALA A 60 -13.76 -4.29 5.20
CA ALA A 60 -13.90 -3.75 3.86
C ALA A 60 -13.13 -4.59 2.83
N PHE A 61 -11.85 -4.90 3.10
CA PHE A 61 -11.09 -5.82 2.25
C PHE A 61 -11.70 -7.22 2.20
N GLY A 62 -12.17 -7.76 3.33
CA GLY A 62 -12.85 -9.05 3.36
C GLY A 62 -14.07 -9.08 2.43
N PHE A 63 -14.91 -8.05 2.48
CA PHE A 63 -16.07 -7.90 1.61
C PHE A 63 -15.67 -7.67 0.14
N LEU A 64 -14.67 -6.84 -0.12
CA LEU A 64 -14.10 -6.62 -1.44
C LEU A 64 -13.64 -7.93 -2.09
N PHE A 65 -12.85 -8.74 -1.39
CA PHE A 65 -12.37 -10.03 -1.89
C PHE A 65 -13.50 -11.04 -2.08
N GLN A 66 -14.49 -11.05 -1.19
CA GLN A 66 -15.69 -11.90 -1.35
C GLN A 66 -16.41 -11.62 -2.66
N LEU A 67 -16.57 -10.36 -3.03
CA LEU A 67 -17.18 -9.98 -4.30
C LEU A 67 -16.27 -10.30 -5.49
N TYR A 68 -15.00 -9.93 -5.39
CA TYR A 68 -14.01 -10.11 -6.46
C TYR A 68 -13.90 -11.57 -6.89
N TYR A 69 -13.80 -12.51 -5.95
CA TYR A 69 -13.70 -13.94 -6.27
C TYR A 69 -14.96 -14.55 -6.89
N ARG A 70 -16.11 -13.89 -6.73
CA ARG A 70 -17.37 -14.30 -7.36
C ARG A 70 -17.57 -13.75 -8.77
N ILE A 71 -16.73 -12.83 -9.22
CA ILE A 71 -16.71 -12.35 -10.61
C ILE A 71 -15.85 -13.32 -11.44
N PRO A 72 -16.43 -14.06 -12.41
CA PRO A 72 -15.67 -15.09 -13.14
C PRO A 72 -14.52 -14.54 -13.97
N ALA A 73 -14.65 -13.31 -14.48
CA ALA A 73 -13.68 -12.69 -15.37
C ALA A 73 -12.42 -12.15 -14.64
N THR A 74 -12.41 -12.06 -13.31
CA THR A 74 -11.28 -11.50 -12.58
C THR A 74 -10.11 -12.49 -12.51
N PRO A 75 -8.86 -12.02 -12.70
CA PRO A 75 -7.66 -12.82 -12.45
C PRO A 75 -7.59 -13.29 -11.00
N LYS A 76 -7.04 -14.47 -10.77
CA LYS A 76 -6.96 -15.09 -9.43
C LYS A 76 -5.58 -15.70 -9.19
N GLY A 77 -5.23 -15.88 -7.93
CA GLY A 77 -3.92 -16.42 -7.54
C GLY A 77 -2.78 -15.47 -7.92
N PRO A 78 -1.66 -15.96 -8.48
CA PRO A 78 -0.49 -15.13 -8.78
C PRO A 78 -0.72 -14.00 -9.81
N GLN A 79 -1.83 -14.06 -10.55
CA GLN A 79 -2.20 -13.05 -11.55
C GLN A 79 -3.13 -11.97 -10.99
N GLN A 80 -3.56 -12.12 -9.75
CA GLN A 80 -4.40 -11.12 -9.09
C GLN A 80 -3.58 -9.85 -8.83
N ALA A 81 -4.14 -8.71 -9.22
CA ALA A 81 -3.53 -7.43 -8.91
C ALA A 81 -3.54 -7.18 -7.39
N ALA A 82 -2.59 -6.38 -6.92
CA ALA A 82 -2.55 -5.93 -5.54
C ALA A 82 -3.80 -5.09 -5.21
N PRO A 83 -4.38 -5.26 -4.02
CA PRO A 83 -5.47 -4.40 -3.59
C PRO A 83 -4.98 -2.99 -3.32
N ARG A 84 -5.89 -2.01 -3.46
CA ARG A 84 -5.61 -0.59 -3.28
C ARG A 84 -6.61 0.03 -2.31
N ALA A 85 -6.22 1.18 -1.74
CA ALA A 85 -7.15 2.08 -1.10
C ALA A 85 -6.91 3.52 -1.56
N ARG A 86 -7.98 4.30 -1.70
CA ARG A 86 -7.93 5.76 -1.82
C ARG A 86 -8.56 6.41 -0.61
N TRP A 87 -8.01 7.55 -0.24
CA TRP A 87 -8.41 8.28 0.94
C TRP A 87 -8.88 9.68 0.55
N PRO A 88 -10.18 9.84 0.15
CA PRO A 88 -10.76 11.14 -0.20
C PRO A 88 -11.10 11.94 1.08
N VAL A 89 -10.10 12.17 1.92
CA VAL A 89 -10.26 12.79 3.23
C VAL A 89 -9.14 13.78 3.53
N ASP A 90 -9.46 14.78 4.33
CA ASP A 90 -8.42 15.55 5.02
C ASP A 90 -7.92 14.73 6.21
N PHE A 91 -6.64 14.34 6.17
CA PHE A 91 -5.99 13.56 7.23
C PHE A 91 -5.92 14.27 8.59
N ALA A 92 -6.23 15.57 8.65
CA ALA A 92 -6.39 16.31 9.91
C ALA A 92 -7.72 15.99 10.62
N GLN A 93 -8.69 15.36 9.93
CA GLN A 93 -9.94 14.94 10.55
C GLN A 93 -9.74 13.74 11.48
N PRO A 94 -10.61 13.57 12.50
CA PRO A 94 -10.64 12.37 13.32
C PRO A 94 -10.80 11.11 12.49
N ARG A 95 -10.05 10.05 12.79
CA ARG A 95 -10.01 8.81 12.00
C ARG A 95 -11.36 8.09 11.91
N ASP A 96 -12.21 8.24 12.90
CA ASP A 96 -13.57 7.70 12.91
C ASP A 96 -14.51 8.35 11.88
N GLN A 97 -14.08 9.47 11.28
CA GLN A 97 -14.80 10.17 10.21
C GLN A 97 -14.21 9.92 8.81
N TRP A 98 -13.16 9.14 8.72
CA TRP A 98 -12.51 8.87 7.44
C TRP A 98 -13.39 8.03 6.52
N ILE A 99 -13.19 8.24 5.23
CA ILE A 99 -13.75 7.44 4.15
C ILE A 99 -12.59 6.73 3.47
N GLY A 100 -12.68 5.41 3.36
CA GLY A 100 -11.75 4.60 2.59
C GLY A 100 -12.45 3.98 1.38
N LEU A 101 -11.84 4.10 0.21
CA LEU A 101 -12.26 3.45 -1.03
C LEU A 101 -11.34 2.26 -1.28
N TYR A 102 -11.72 1.09 -0.78
CA TYR A 102 -10.96 -0.16 -0.91
C TYR A 102 -11.27 -0.81 -2.24
N ALA A 103 -10.25 -1.14 -3.05
CA ALA A 103 -10.47 -1.47 -4.44
C ALA A 103 -9.58 -2.59 -4.98
N LEU A 104 -10.08 -3.27 -6.00
CA LEU A 104 -9.34 -4.18 -6.88
C LEU A 104 -9.67 -3.86 -8.33
N PRO A 105 -8.67 -3.84 -9.23
CA PRO A 105 -8.93 -3.70 -10.66
C PRO A 105 -9.67 -4.93 -11.19
N VAL A 106 -10.63 -4.67 -12.07
CA VAL A 106 -11.41 -5.70 -12.75
C VAL A 106 -11.35 -5.47 -14.27
N PRO A 107 -11.53 -6.50 -15.09
CA PRO A 107 -11.60 -6.34 -16.55
C PRO A 107 -12.71 -5.35 -16.97
N ASP A 108 -12.49 -4.59 -18.04
CA ASP A 108 -13.41 -3.56 -18.54
C ASP A 108 -14.80 -4.10 -18.88
N ASN A 109 -14.91 -5.38 -19.26
CA ASN A 109 -16.16 -6.03 -19.58
C ASN A 109 -17.00 -6.41 -18.35
N VAL A 110 -16.51 -6.17 -17.13
CA VAL A 110 -17.28 -6.36 -15.89
C VAL A 110 -18.25 -5.20 -15.72
N SER A 111 -19.54 -5.45 -15.93
CA SER A 111 -20.58 -4.43 -15.91
C SER A 111 -21.56 -4.54 -14.74
N THR A 112 -21.55 -5.68 -14.04
CA THR A 112 -22.49 -5.94 -12.93
C THR A 112 -21.75 -6.59 -11.76
N LEU A 113 -22.17 -6.22 -10.55
CA LEU A 113 -21.72 -6.91 -9.33
C LEU A 113 -22.50 -8.22 -9.12
N PRO A 114 -21.90 -9.23 -8.50
CA PRO A 114 -22.64 -10.36 -7.96
C PRO A 114 -23.71 -9.89 -6.96
N GLU A 115 -24.82 -10.61 -6.85
CA GLU A 115 -25.79 -10.35 -5.79
C GLU A 115 -25.12 -10.38 -4.41
N HIS A 116 -25.34 -9.36 -3.59
CA HIS A 116 -24.66 -9.21 -2.30
C HIS A 116 -25.50 -8.43 -1.30
N SER A 117 -25.12 -8.57 -0.04
CA SER A 117 -25.63 -7.75 1.06
C SER A 117 -24.41 -7.12 1.75
N PRO A 118 -24.20 -5.81 1.61
CA PRO A 118 -23.04 -5.17 2.20
C PRO A 118 -23.11 -5.19 3.74
N PRO A 119 -21.97 -5.27 4.43
CA PRO A 119 -21.90 -4.99 5.85
C PRO A 119 -22.41 -3.57 6.17
N SER A 120 -22.84 -3.36 7.41
CA SER A 120 -23.33 -2.03 7.83
C SER A 120 -22.25 -0.96 7.64
N GLY A 121 -22.64 0.16 7.03
CA GLY A 121 -21.72 1.28 6.75
C GLY A 121 -20.80 1.07 5.55
N MET A 122 -21.04 0.04 4.74
CA MET A 122 -20.29 -0.23 3.52
C MET A 122 -21.18 -0.22 2.29
N GLU A 123 -20.60 0.17 1.17
CA GLU A 123 -21.24 0.12 -0.14
C GLU A 123 -20.26 -0.42 -1.18
N ALA A 124 -20.74 -1.27 -2.11
CA ALA A 124 -19.91 -1.81 -3.18
C ALA A 124 -20.34 -1.23 -4.52
N MET A 125 -19.37 -0.87 -5.37
CA MET A 125 -19.65 -0.29 -6.69
C MET A 125 -18.61 -0.69 -7.72
N LEU A 126 -18.98 -0.60 -9.00
CA LEU A 126 -18.06 -0.64 -10.13
C LEU A 126 -17.88 0.79 -10.63
N THR A 127 -16.64 1.25 -10.68
CA THR A 127 -16.31 2.59 -11.16
C THR A 127 -15.05 2.56 -12.02
N THR A 128 -14.70 3.67 -12.62
CA THR A 128 -13.41 3.85 -13.30
C THR A 128 -12.59 4.84 -12.50
N TRP A 129 -11.37 4.44 -12.16
CA TRP A 129 -10.40 5.36 -11.58
C TRP A 129 -9.59 5.99 -12.71
N GLU A 130 -9.78 7.29 -12.89
CA GLU A 130 -8.96 8.10 -13.80
C GLU A 130 -7.63 8.41 -13.11
N TYR A 131 -6.52 8.35 -13.85
CA TYR A 131 -5.19 8.61 -13.33
C TYR A 131 -4.50 9.78 -14.03
N GLY A 132 -4.07 9.65 -15.28
CA GLY A 132 -3.18 10.62 -15.94
C GLY A 132 -1.77 10.59 -15.32
N ASP A 133 -1.17 11.76 -15.11
CA ASP A 133 0.13 11.86 -14.46
C ASP A 133 0.02 11.58 -12.96
N VAL A 134 0.83 10.66 -12.48
CA VAL A 134 0.92 10.31 -11.06
C VAL A 134 2.36 10.31 -10.59
N ALA A 135 2.57 10.73 -9.35
CA ALA A 135 3.83 10.51 -8.64
C ALA A 135 3.67 9.33 -7.69
N GLU A 136 4.68 8.45 -7.64
CA GLU A 136 4.66 7.25 -6.81
C GLU A 136 6.02 6.94 -6.20
N ILE A 137 6.01 6.28 -5.04
CA ILE A 137 7.18 5.82 -4.29
C ILE A 137 6.84 4.56 -3.51
N LEU A 138 7.82 3.67 -3.30
CA LEU A 138 7.69 2.51 -2.41
C LEU A 138 7.94 2.91 -0.95
N HIS A 139 6.97 2.58 -0.09
CA HIS A 139 7.16 2.53 1.35
C HIS A 139 7.48 1.10 1.79
N VAL A 140 8.51 0.95 2.64
CA VAL A 140 8.87 -0.31 3.28
C VAL A 140 8.70 -0.15 4.77
N GLY A 141 7.78 -0.90 5.35
CA GLY A 141 7.48 -0.84 6.78
C GLY A 141 5.99 -0.72 7.10
N PRO A 142 5.65 -0.53 8.38
CA PRO A 142 4.28 -0.43 8.83
C PRO A 142 3.61 0.89 8.40
N TYR A 143 2.31 0.84 8.17
CA TYR A 143 1.49 1.95 7.68
C TYR A 143 1.54 3.21 8.57
N ASP A 144 1.73 3.05 9.87
CA ASP A 144 1.84 4.17 10.81
C ASP A 144 3.20 4.92 10.74
N ARG A 145 4.12 4.45 9.89
CA ARG A 145 5.43 5.07 9.63
C ARG A 145 5.61 5.57 8.18
N GLU A 146 4.52 5.77 7.44
CA GLU A 146 4.55 6.23 6.03
C GLU A 146 4.91 7.71 5.86
N GLU A 147 4.67 8.55 6.88
CA GLU A 147 4.83 10.01 6.75
C GLU A 147 6.20 10.46 6.21
N PRO A 148 7.35 9.91 6.63
CA PRO A 148 8.63 10.30 6.03
C PRO A 148 8.74 9.97 4.53
N THR A 149 8.14 8.86 4.09
CA THR A 149 8.11 8.45 2.67
C THR A 149 7.17 9.35 1.88
N LEU A 150 6.00 9.67 2.44
CA LEU A 150 5.07 10.62 1.85
C LEU A 150 5.68 12.02 1.72
N GLN A 151 6.45 12.47 2.72
CA GLN A 151 7.11 13.77 2.64
C GLN A 151 8.15 13.80 1.51
N ARG A 152 8.94 12.73 1.33
CA ARG A 152 9.87 12.61 0.19
C ARG A 152 9.14 12.70 -1.15
N LEU A 153 7.98 12.06 -1.27
CA LEU A 153 7.16 12.13 -2.49
C LEU A 153 6.64 13.54 -2.74
N LYS A 154 6.14 14.22 -1.72
CA LYS A 154 5.63 15.61 -1.80
C LYS A 154 6.74 16.59 -2.20
N ASP A 155 7.91 16.48 -1.56
CA ASP A 155 9.08 17.33 -1.87
C ASP A 155 9.55 17.12 -3.32
N PHE A 156 9.56 15.89 -3.80
CA PHE A 156 9.89 15.56 -5.18
C PHE A 156 8.89 16.16 -6.17
N VAL A 157 7.58 16.01 -5.93
CA VAL A 157 6.53 16.59 -6.79
C VAL A 157 6.68 18.11 -6.89
N GLU A 158 6.96 18.77 -5.77
CA GLU A 158 7.18 20.22 -5.76
C GLU A 158 8.45 20.62 -6.54
N ALA A 159 9.55 19.89 -6.37
CA ALA A 159 10.82 20.14 -7.05
C ALA A 159 10.71 19.96 -8.57
N GLU A 160 9.88 19.00 -9.03
CA GLU A 160 9.62 18.75 -10.46
C GLU A 160 8.63 19.76 -11.08
N GLY A 161 8.12 20.73 -10.30
CA GLY A 161 7.21 21.77 -10.78
C GLY A 161 5.75 21.35 -10.91
N TYR A 162 5.34 20.36 -10.11
CA TYR A 162 3.96 19.89 -10.03
C TYR A 162 3.33 20.24 -8.68
N VAL A 163 2.03 20.06 -8.60
CA VAL A 163 1.23 20.07 -7.37
C VAL A 163 0.50 18.74 -7.24
N LEU A 164 0.21 18.33 -6.02
CA LEU A 164 -0.63 17.18 -5.77
C LEU A 164 -2.06 17.47 -6.24
N ALA A 165 -2.66 16.50 -6.93
CA ALA A 165 -4.03 16.54 -7.44
C ALA A 165 -4.73 15.21 -7.13
N GLY A 166 -5.90 15.27 -6.51
CA GLY A 166 -6.66 14.07 -6.16
C GLY A 166 -6.26 13.43 -4.82
N ASP A 167 -6.80 12.23 -4.63
CA ASP A 167 -6.72 11.53 -3.35
C ASP A 167 -5.38 10.80 -3.18
N HIS A 168 -4.96 10.63 -1.94
CA HIS A 168 -3.90 9.69 -1.60
C HIS A 168 -4.31 8.26 -1.93
N GLU A 169 -3.44 7.53 -2.66
CA GLU A 169 -3.65 6.12 -3.00
C GLU A 169 -2.52 5.26 -2.44
N GLU A 170 -2.89 4.14 -1.87
CA GLU A 170 -2.00 3.08 -1.40
C GLU A 170 -2.27 1.80 -2.20
N GLU A 171 -1.22 1.16 -2.73
CA GLU A 171 -1.29 -0.15 -3.37
C GLU A 171 -0.49 -1.16 -2.53
N TYR A 172 -1.18 -2.13 -1.96
CA TYR A 172 -0.64 -3.06 -0.96
C TYR A 172 -0.01 -4.28 -1.63
N ILE A 173 1.28 -4.24 -1.84
CA ILE A 173 2.04 -5.33 -2.49
C ILE A 173 2.30 -6.47 -1.51
N ARG A 174 2.65 -6.15 -0.27
CA ARG A 174 2.83 -7.07 0.84
C ARG A 174 2.26 -6.46 2.11
N GLY A 175 1.38 -7.18 2.78
CA GLY A 175 0.65 -6.67 3.95
C GLY A 175 0.16 -7.81 4.85
N PRO A 176 -0.62 -7.54 5.91
CA PRO A 176 -0.88 -8.44 7.04
C PRO A 176 -1.58 -9.76 6.73
N THR A 177 -2.20 -9.91 5.58
CA THR A 177 -2.93 -11.14 5.19
C THR A 177 -2.33 -11.84 3.98
N MET A 178 -1.21 -11.33 3.47
CA MET A 178 -0.49 -11.90 2.35
C MET A 178 0.62 -12.82 2.89
N SER A 179 0.81 -13.98 2.26
CA SER A 179 1.80 -14.99 2.68
C SER A 179 3.14 -14.34 3.04
N ASP A 180 3.72 -14.66 4.18
CA ASP A 180 5.00 -14.23 4.75
C ASP A 180 5.07 -12.87 5.47
N SER A 181 3.95 -12.18 5.69
CA SER A 181 3.96 -10.82 6.25
C SER A 181 3.45 -10.70 7.67
N GLY A 182 3.84 -11.62 8.54
CA GLY A 182 3.58 -11.47 9.99
C GLY A 182 4.32 -10.29 10.62
N ASP A 183 5.40 -9.80 9.98
CA ASP A 183 6.23 -8.72 10.47
C ASP A 183 5.93 -7.41 9.70
N PRO A 184 5.36 -6.38 10.36
CA PRO A 184 5.06 -5.11 9.72
C PRO A 184 6.28 -4.39 9.13
N ASP A 185 7.49 -4.63 9.65
CA ASP A 185 8.70 -4.02 9.11
C ASP A 185 9.03 -4.51 7.67
N HIS A 186 8.36 -5.57 7.21
CA HIS A 186 8.49 -6.12 5.86
C HIS A 186 7.32 -5.80 4.92
N TYR A 187 6.37 -4.95 5.33
CA TYR A 187 5.28 -4.53 4.43
C TYR A 187 5.84 -3.71 3.26
N LEU A 188 5.20 -3.84 2.10
CA LEU A 188 5.54 -3.10 0.89
C LEU A 188 4.27 -2.43 0.37
N THR A 189 4.27 -1.10 0.36
CA THR A 189 3.14 -0.28 -0.10
C THR A 189 3.63 0.73 -1.13
N VAL A 190 3.01 0.77 -2.30
CA VAL A 190 3.25 1.87 -3.24
C VAL A 190 2.32 3.02 -2.87
N LEU A 191 2.91 4.14 -2.47
CA LEU A 191 2.21 5.38 -2.14
C LEU A 191 2.12 6.24 -3.40
N ARG A 192 0.94 6.80 -3.69
CA ARG A 192 0.69 7.49 -4.94
C ARG A 192 -0.21 8.71 -4.75
N TYR A 193 0.04 9.73 -5.58
CA TYR A 193 -0.85 10.87 -5.78
C TYR A 193 -0.97 11.18 -7.27
N GLY A 194 -2.17 11.58 -7.70
CA GLY A 194 -2.32 12.32 -8.93
C GLY A 194 -1.55 13.66 -8.84
N ILE A 195 -1.05 14.15 -9.96
CA ILE A 195 -0.30 15.41 -10.02
C ILE A 195 -0.74 16.25 -11.21
N GLU A 196 -0.62 17.58 -11.08
CA GLU A 196 -0.84 18.54 -12.15
C GLU A 196 0.32 19.55 -12.21
N ARG A 197 0.61 20.06 -13.40
CA ARG A 197 1.65 21.11 -13.54
C ARG A 197 1.23 22.40 -12.84
N LYS A 198 2.20 23.05 -12.19
CA LYS A 198 2.02 24.40 -11.61
C LYS A 198 1.71 25.43 -12.69
#